data_a3a76c659c433e2f3516ec211d7ffeda
#
_entry.id   a3a76c659c433e2f3516ec211d7ffeda
#
_cell.length_a   1.000
_cell.length_b   1.000
_cell.length_c   1.000
_cell.angle_alpha   90.00
_cell.angle_beta   90.00
_cell.angle_gamma   90.00
#
_symmetry.space_group_name_H-M   'P 1'
#
loop_
_entity.id
_entity.type
_entity.pdbx_description
1 polymer ?
#
loop_
_entity_poly.entity_id
_entity_poly.type
_entity_poly.pdbx_seq_one_letter_code
_entity_poly.pdbx_strand_id
1 'polypeptide(L)'
;HLKTGKVNTVITKDLSRLGRDMTESSHYAERYFPEHGIRYLAPGSNFDSEEDNLMAPFQFAMNDVYLRDTSRKVKQTLNTKRNNGKYVACPPYGYRKAERTTDQLVPDENTAPVVKMIFGLAASGQSCRSIALQLNESCIMPPLKYRVECRDNFTERGAQRVSDLWNYTTVKRILRNQVYLGHTLLGKSRKVSVKSKKKIIVPEEEWVFTKNTHEALVSQQQFDLAAHFMGENTKANGANPAFRHSIFGGIAYCACCGAAMCSGGSVYNGERAKYWYLVCNNLSSRAQHRCLHGARIRYDDLVEVIRCDLNKLLSFDENAIRTITENAVEQANSFLGGGDPATQIENIDKQTARLKKMIERSYRDNIAGTLGDDI
;
A
#
# COMPACT_ATOMS: atom_id res chain seq x y z
N HIS A 1 7.83 -22.07 -14.82
CA HIS A 1 8.05 -23.09 -15.85
C HIS A 1 9.44 -23.02 -16.49
N LEU A 2 9.97 -21.83 -16.84
CA LEU A 2 11.33 -21.70 -17.39
C LEU A 2 12.41 -22.28 -16.45
N LYS A 3 12.34 -22.00 -15.15
CA LYS A 3 13.29 -22.52 -14.14
C LYS A 3 13.18 -24.03 -13.87
N THR A 4 12.14 -24.67 -14.34
CA THR A 4 11.93 -26.12 -14.13
C THR A 4 12.46 -26.98 -15.29
N GLY A 5 13.11 -26.38 -16.31
CA GLY A 5 13.67 -27.08 -17.45
C GLY A 5 12.65 -27.75 -18.39
N LYS A 6 11.36 -27.45 -18.21
CA LYS A 6 10.27 -28.04 -19.01
C LYS A 6 9.97 -27.28 -20.31
N VAL A 7 10.61 -26.14 -20.53
CA VAL A 7 10.40 -25.26 -21.67
C VAL A 7 11.72 -25.18 -22.43
N ASN A 8 11.73 -25.59 -23.68
CA ASN A 8 12.86 -25.51 -24.59
C ASN A 8 12.71 -24.40 -25.63
N THR A 9 11.52 -23.86 -25.83
CA THR A 9 11.26 -22.82 -26.83
C THR A 9 10.28 -21.81 -26.29
N VAL A 10 10.55 -20.53 -26.50
CA VAL A 10 9.69 -19.39 -26.20
C VAL A 10 9.34 -18.69 -27.50
N ILE A 11 8.05 -18.50 -27.77
CA ILE A 11 7.58 -17.82 -28.99
C ILE A 11 6.75 -16.61 -28.58
N THR A 12 7.07 -15.45 -29.13
CA THR A 12 6.25 -14.24 -29.02
C THR A 12 5.92 -13.70 -30.40
N LYS A 13 4.86 -12.88 -30.53
CA LYS A 13 4.50 -12.27 -31.80
C LYS A 13 5.63 -11.40 -32.35
N ASP A 14 6.21 -10.57 -31.50
CA ASP A 14 7.29 -9.63 -31.79
C ASP A 14 8.13 -9.40 -30.52
N LEU A 15 9.30 -8.80 -30.67
CA LEU A 15 10.25 -8.53 -29.57
C LEU A 15 9.64 -7.65 -28.47
N SER A 16 8.66 -6.78 -28.79
CA SER A 16 8.01 -5.90 -27.81
C SER A 16 7.13 -6.67 -26.82
N ARG A 17 6.78 -7.92 -27.13
CA ARG A 17 5.97 -8.80 -26.27
C ARG A 17 6.78 -9.53 -25.21
N LEU A 18 8.09 -9.67 -25.42
CA LEU A 18 8.97 -10.27 -24.41
C LEU A 18 9.06 -9.39 -23.16
N GLY A 19 9.15 -8.08 -23.33
CA GLY A 19 9.18 -7.12 -22.24
C GLY A 19 9.07 -5.68 -22.73
N ARG A 20 8.77 -4.78 -21.79
CA ARG A 20 8.71 -3.34 -22.06
C ARG A 20 10.01 -2.62 -21.72
N ASP A 21 10.92 -3.28 -21.07
CA ASP A 21 12.25 -2.77 -20.74
C ASP A 21 13.28 -3.38 -21.67
N MET A 22 13.99 -2.52 -22.41
CA MET A 22 15.05 -2.94 -23.32
C MET A 22 16.09 -3.79 -22.61
N THR A 23 16.54 -3.35 -21.42
CA THR A 23 17.60 -4.02 -20.66
C THR A 23 17.18 -5.43 -20.23
N GLU A 24 15.94 -5.59 -19.71
CA GLU A 24 15.41 -6.90 -19.33
C GLU A 24 15.17 -7.78 -20.55
N SER A 25 14.59 -7.24 -21.63
CA SER A 25 14.26 -8.01 -22.83
C SER A 25 15.52 -8.48 -23.57
N SER A 26 16.52 -7.62 -23.72
CA SER A 26 17.82 -7.98 -24.30
C SER A 26 18.54 -9.01 -23.43
N HIS A 27 18.56 -8.81 -22.09
CA HIS A 27 19.13 -9.79 -21.16
C HIS A 27 18.49 -11.18 -21.30
N TYR A 28 17.15 -11.26 -21.40
CA TYR A 28 16.49 -12.54 -21.60
C TYR A 28 16.78 -13.15 -22.97
N ALA A 29 16.69 -12.37 -24.04
CA ALA A 29 16.84 -12.86 -25.41
C ALA A 29 18.30 -13.26 -25.76
N GLU A 30 19.28 -12.44 -25.32
CA GLU A 30 20.67 -12.59 -25.71
C GLU A 30 21.52 -13.38 -24.69
N ARG A 31 21.08 -13.48 -23.46
CA ARG A 31 21.85 -14.13 -22.39
C ARG A 31 21.09 -15.26 -21.71
N TYR A 32 19.96 -14.96 -21.06
CA TYR A 32 19.28 -15.94 -20.20
C TYR A 32 18.77 -17.15 -20.99
N PHE A 33 18.11 -16.94 -22.12
CA PHE A 33 17.59 -18.05 -22.93
C PHE A 33 18.70 -18.91 -23.54
N PRO A 34 19.73 -18.35 -24.18
CA PRO A 34 20.87 -19.16 -24.68
C PRO A 34 21.59 -19.91 -23.56
N GLU A 35 21.88 -19.28 -22.40
CA GLU A 35 22.55 -19.95 -21.26
C GLU A 35 21.74 -21.16 -20.71
N HIS A 36 20.41 -21.16 -20.90
CA HIS A 36 19.55 -22.26 -20.45
C HIS A 36 19.09 -23.21 -21.58
N GLY A 37 19.66 -23.10 -22.77
CA GLY A 37 19.30 -23.90 -23.93
C GLY A 37 17.87 -23.68 -24.41
N ILE A 38 17.33 -22.48 -24.21
CA ILE A 38 15.97 -22.10 -24.62
C ILE A 38 16.05 -21.29 -25.91
N ARG A 39 15.43 -21.82 -26.99
CA ARG A 39 15.29 -21.08 -28.25
C ARG A 39 14.23 -19.99 -28.12
N TYR A 40 14.49 -18.79 -28.57
CA TYR A 40 13.52 -17.70 -28.58
C TYR A 40 13.21 -17.22 -29.99
N LEU A 41 11.92 -17.23 -30.34
CA LEU A 41 11.41 -16.88 -31.66
C LEU A 41 10.46 -15.67 -31.55
N ALA A 42 10.65 -14.67 -32.40
CA ALA A 42 9.75 -13.53 -32.56
C ALA A 42 9.47 -13.26 -34.05
N PRO A 43 8.56 -14.04 -34.68
CA PRO A 43 8.35 -13.99 -36.13
C PRO A 43 7.99 -12.60 -36.67
N GLY A 44 7.21 -11.82 -35.95
CA GLY A 44 6.84 -10.45 -36.36
C GLY A 44 8.00 -9.44 -36.37
N SER A 45 9.12 -9.79 -35.74
CA SER A 45 10.37 -9.02 -35.73
C SER A 45 11.49 -9.72 -36.52
N ASN A 46 11.19 -10.83 -37.17
CA ASN A 46 12.17 -11.71 -37.86
C ASN A 46 13.37 -12.03 -36.97
N PHE A 47 13.11 -12.44 -35.72
CA PHE A 47 14.12 -12.74 -34.71
C PHE A 47 14.10 -14.21 -34.33
N ASP A 48 15.27 -14.84 -34.38
CA ASP A 48 15.54 -16.17 -33.87
C ASP A 48 16.84 -16.14 -33.06
N SER A 49 16.83 -16.64 -31.85
CA SER A 49 18.01 -16.64 -30.96
C SER A 49 19.10 -17.60 -31.41
N GLU A 50 18.84 -18.53 -32.33
CA GLU A 50 19.82 -19.43 -32.92
C GLU A 50 20.52 -18.81 -34.16
N GLU A 51 19.95 -17.73 -34.70
CA GLU A 51 20.53 -17.01 -35.84
C GLU A 51 21.30 -15.78 -35.34
N ASP A 52 22.41 -15.45 -36.03
CA ASP A 52 23.20 -14.26 -35.69
C ASP A 52 22.49 -13.00 -36.18
N ASN A 53 21.70 -12.41 -35.32
CA ASN A 53 20.82 -11.28 -35.64
C ASN A 53 21.44 -9.95 -35.18
N LEU A 54 22.31 -9.39 -36.01
CA LEU A 54 22.98 -8.09 -35.79
C LEU A 54 22.01 -6.91 -35.60
N MET A 55 20.76 -7.05 -36.06
CA MET A 55 19.76 -5.99 -35.98
C MET A 55 18.93 -6.00 -34.66
N ALA A 56 19.00 -7.06 -33.88
CA ALA A 56 18.24 -7.20 -32.65
C ALA A 56 18.49 -6.08 -31.64
N PRO A 57 19.73 -5.65 -31.32
CA PRO A 57 19.98 -4.55 -30.39
C PRO A 57 19.34 -3.23 -30.85
N PHE A 58 19.36 -2.96 -32.17
CA PHE A 58 18.70 -1.78 -32.74
C PHE A 58 17.16 -1.84 -32.58
N GLN A 59 16.56 -3.00 -32.78
CA GLN A 59 15.15 -3.19 -32.61
C GLN A 59 14.72 -2.99 -31.14
N PHE A 60 15.49 -3.49 -30.20
CA PHE A 60 15.26 -3.23 -28.78
C PHE A 60 15.39 -1.73 -28.43
N ALA A 61 16.43 -1.06 -28.96
CA ALA A 61 16.62 0.37 -28.76
C ALA A 61 15.46 1.19 -29.36
N MET A 62 15.03 0.87 -30.58
CA MET A 62 13.90 1.52 -31.23
C MET A 62 12.59 1.37 -30.45
N ASN A 63 12.33 0.17 -29.91
CA ASN A 63 11.17 -0.06 -29.05
C ASN A 63 11.19 0.83 -27.79
N ASP A 64 12.37 1.01 -27.14
CA ASP A 64 12.50 1.89 -25.97
C ASP A 64 12.27 3.36 -26.33
N VAL A 65 12.81 3.83 -27.47
CA VAL A 65 12.58 5.19 -27.99
C VAL A 65 11.10 5.41 -28.27
N TYR A 66 10.43 4.46 -28.93
CA TYR A 66 8.99 4.54 -29.22
C TYR A 66 8.16 4.63 -27.95
N LEU A 67 8.46 3.84 -26.93
CA LEU A 67 7.78 3.90 -25.63
C LEU A 67 7.95 5.25 -24.94
N ARG A 68 9.16 5.83 -24.99
CA ARG A 68 9.45 7.16 -24.41
C ARG A 68 8.70 8.26 -25.16
N ASP A 69 8.71 8.22 -26.49
CA ASP A 69 8.00 9.21 -27.31
C ASP A 69 6.48 9.14 -27.11
N THR A 70 5.92 7.92 -27.10
CA THR A 70 4.50 7.71 -26.82
C THR A 70 4.15 8.25 -25.43
N SER A 71 4.95 7.96 -24.41
CA SER A 71 4.73 8.49 -23.07
C SER A 71 4.80 10.01 -23.00
N ARG A 72 5.71 10.63 -23.75
CA ARG A 72 5.82 12.08 -23.86
C ARG A 72 4.58 12.68 -24.48
N LYS A 73 4.11 12.14 -25.60
CA LYS A 73 2.90 12.56 -26.28
C LYS A 73 1.66 12.44 -25.40
N VAL A 74 1.49 11.32 -24.68
CA VAL A 74 0.38 11.13 -23.74
C VAL A 74 0.45 12.14 -22.61
N LYS A 75 1.64 12.40 -22.04
CA LYS A 75 1.81 13.43 -20.98
C LYS A 75 1.44 14.82 -21.49
N GLN A 76 1.88 15.20 -22.67
CA GLN A 76 1.54 16.48 -23.30
C GLN A 76 0.03 16.61 -23.48
N THR A 77 -0.64 15.61 -24.07
CA THR A 77 -2.10 15.59 -24.26
C THR A 77 -2.84 15.71 -22.93
N LEU A 78 -2.41 14.97 -21.89
CA LEU A 78 -3.02 15.04 -20.55
C LEU A 78 -2.82 16.42 -19.91
N ASN A 79 -1.65 17.04 -20.09
CA ASN A 79 -1.39 18.39 -19.56
C ASN A 79 -2.24 19.44 -20.30
N THR A 80 -2.34 19.38 -21.62
CA THR A 80 -3.22 20.28 -22.39
C THR A 80 -4.67 20.14 -21.95
N LYS A 81 -5.16 18.90 -21.77
CA LYS A 81 -6.52 18.65 -21.26
C LYS A 81 -6.73 19.24 -19.87
N ARG A 82 -5.74 19.09 -18.94
CA ARG A 82 -5.82 19.65 -17.58
C ARG A 82 -5.85 21.15 -17.57
N ASN A 83 -5.00 21.80 -18.38
CA ASN A 83 -4.95 23.25 -18.50
C ASN A 83 -6.24 23.82 -19.08
N ASN A 84 -6.94 23.06 -19.93
CA ASN A 84 -8.25 23.40 -20.47
C ASN A 84 -9.41 23.04 -19.50
N GLY A 85 -9.13 22.73 -18.24
CA GLY A 85 -10.15 22.42 -17.24
C GLY A 85 -10.85 21.07 -17.39
N LYS A 86 -10.40 20.20 -18.32
CA LYS A 86 -11.00 18.89 -18.54
C LYS A 86 -10.61 17.91 -17.43
N TYR A 87 -11.58 17.17 -16.91
CA TYR A 87 -11.38 16.23 -15.83
C TYR A 87 -10.89 14.88 -16.34
N VAL A 88 -9.57 14.74 -16.53
CA VAL A 88 -8.95 13.52 -17.10
C VAL A 88 -8.87 12.34 -16.13
N ALA A 89 -9.18 12.54 -14.87
CA ALA A 89 -9.21 11.47 -13.86
C ALA A 89 -10.55 10.71 -13.86
N CYS A 90 -10.66 9.68 -13.00
CA CYS A 90 -11.93 9.05 -12.75
C CYS A 90 -12.86 10.03 -12.02
N PRO A 91 -14.13 10.17 -12.42
CA PRO A 91 -15.09 11.08 -11.78
C PRO A 91 -15.19 10.75 -10.27
N PRO A 92 -15.24 11.77 -9.41
CA PRO A 92 -15.52 11.58 -7.99
C PRO A 92 -16.98 11.13 -7.79
N TYR A 93 -17.28 10.61 -6.60
CA TYR A 93 -18.64 10.26 -6.20
C TYR A 93 -19.53 11.51 -6.25
N GLY A 94 -20.75 11.40 -6.75
CA GLY A 94 -21.63 12.54 -7.01
C GLY A 94 -21.53 13.09 -8.42
N TYR A 95 -20.52 12.68 -9.20
CA TYR A 95 -20.36 13.09 -10.60
C TYR A 95 -20.16 11.89 -11.52
N ARG A 96 -20.57 12.06 -12.77
CA ARG A 96 -20.24 11.17 -13.88
C ARG A 96 -19.64 11.98 -15.03
N LYS A 97 -19.00 11.34 -15.99
CA LYS A 97 -18.64 11.99 -17.26
C LYS A 97 -19.89 12.12 -18.14
N ALA A 98 -20.06 13.26 -18.80
CA ALA A 98 -21.20 13.50 -19.70
C ALA A 98 -21.29 12.40 -20.76
N GLU A 99 -20.15 12.09 -21.39
CA GLU A 99 -19.97 10.97 -22.33
C GLU A 99 -18.61 10.30 -22.07
N ARG A 100 -18.43 9.05 -22.56
CA ARG A 100 -17.14 8.35 -22.40
C ARG A 100 -15.96 9.08 -23.06
N THR A 101 -16.21 9.87 -24.08
CA THR A 101 -15.21 10.63 -24.86
C THR A 101 -14.94 12.03 -24.31
N THR A 102 -15.93 12.62 -23.62
CA THR A 102 -15.80 13.96 -23.02
C THR A 102 -15.26 13.86 -21.61
N ASP A 103 -14.23 14.64 -21.32
CA ASP A 103 -13.67 14.75 -19.98
C ASP A 103 -14.42 15.82 -19.14
N GLN A 104 -15.71 16.05 -19.42
CA GLN A 104 -16.58 16.98 -18.70
C GLN A 104 -17.37 16.25 -17.60
N LEU A 105 -17.35 16.82 -16.39
CA LEU A 105 -18.14 16.31 -15.26
C LEU A 105 -19.57 16.85 -15.32
N VAL A 106 -20.53 15.97 -15.06
CA VAL A 106 -21.95 16.32 -14.84
C VAL A 106 -22.43 15.63 -13.56
N PRO A 107 -23.38 16.22 -12.83
CA PRO A 107 -23.98 15.57 -11.65
C PRO A 107 -24.51 14.18 -12.00
N ASP A 108 -24.32 13.25 -11.09
CA ASP A 108 -24.86 11.90 -11.17
C ASP A 108 -26.15 11.85 -10.35
N GLU A 109 -27.27 11.58 -10.99
CA GLU A 109 -28.62 11.62 -10.38
C GLU A 109 -28.72 10.71 -9.14
N ASN A 110 -28.02 9.58 -9.13
CA ASN A 110 -28.06 8.62 -8.02
C ASN A 110 -27.18 9.04 -6.84
N THR A 111 -26.05 9.67 -7.09
CA THR A 111 -25.03 9.91 -6.05
C THR A 111 -24.87 11.37 -5.67
N ALA A 112 -25.29 12.32 -6.51
CA ALA A 112 -25.25 13.75 -6.18
C ALA A 112 -26.09 14.13 -4.95
N PRO A 113 -27.34 13.59 -4.76
CA PRO A 113 -28.10 13.85 -3.55
C PRO A 113 -27.40 13.38 -2.27
N VAL A 114 -26.69 12.25 -2.33
CA VAL A 114 -25.92 11.71 -1.19
C VAL A 114 -24.77 12.67 -0.81
N VAL A 115 -24.08 13.22 -1.79
CA VAL A 115 -23.01 14.22 -1.55
C VAL A 115 -23.59 15.47 -0.89
N LYS A 116 -24.72 15.99 -1.40
CA LYS A 116 -25.41 17.15 -0.80
C LYS A 116 -25.81 16.86 0.67
N MET A 117 -26.31 15.65 0.94
CA MET A 117 -26.66 15.20 2.30
C MET A 117 -25.41 15.15 3.20
N ILE A 118 -24.28 14.60 2.73
CA ILE A 118 -23.02 14.54 3.49
C ILE A 118 -22.56 15.96 3.88
N PHE A 119 -22.60 16.92 2.97
CA PHE A 119 -22.22 18.31 3.25
C PHE A 119 -23.24 19.00 4.18
N GLY A 120 -24.52 18.73 4.06
CA GLY A 120 -25.56 19.24 4.97
C GLY A 120 -25.35 18.76 6.41
N LEU A 121 -25.10 17.46 6.60
CA LEU A 121 -24.82 16.87 7.91
C LEU A 121 -23.50 17.40 8.50
N ALA A 122 -22.47 17.59 7.70
CA ALA A 122 -21.22 18.18 8.16
C ALA A 122 -21.38 19.66 8.54
N ALA A 123 -22.16 20.43 7.78
CA ALA A 123 -22.46 21.84 8.07
C ALA A 123 -23.33 22.00 9.33
N SER A 124 -24.10 20.98 9.73
CA SER A 124 -24.82 20.93 11.02
C SER A 124 -23.94 20.50 12.20
N GLY A 125 -22.62 20.33 12.00
CA GLY A 125 -21.65 19.98 13.05
C GLY A 125 -21.48 18.49 13.32
N GLN A 126 -22.08 17.60 12.50
CA GLN A 126 -21.87 16.16 12.69
C GLN A 126 -20.43 15.73 12.33
N SER A 127 -19.88 14.80 13.09
CA SER A 127 -18.54 14.27 12.83
C SER A 127 -18.55 13.35 11.60
N CYS A 128 -17.42 13.29 10.86
CA CYS A 128 -17.27 12.38 9.73
C CYS A 128 -17.59 10.92 10.07
N ARG A 129 -17.40 10.51 11.34
CA ARG A 129 -17.68 9.16 11.81
C ARG A 129 -19.18 8.94 11.98
N SER A 130 -19.90 9.90 12.56
CA SER A 130 -21.36 9.87 12.70
C SER A 130 -22.03 9.82 11.33
N ILE A 131 -21.56 10.66 10.39
CA ILE A 131 -22.06 10.66 9.00
C ILE A 131 -21.84 9.30 8.34
N ALA A 132 -20.66 8.70 8.48
CA ALA A 132 -20.37 7.38 7.91
C ALA A 132 -21.28 6.28 8.48
N LEU A 133 -21.58 6.31 9.79
CA LEU A 133 -22.52 5.38 10.43
C LEU A 133 -23.94 5.55 9.89
N GLN A 134 -24.43 6.77 9.80
CA GLN A 134 -25.74 7.08 9.26
C GLN A 134 -25.92 6.63 7.81
N LEU A 135 -24.89 6.80 6.97
CA LEU A 135 -24.89 6.33 5.59
C LEU A 135 -24.94 4.79 5.51
N ASN A 136 -24.26 4.09 6.44
CA ASN A 136 -24.29 2.64 6.54
C ASN A 136 -25.66 2.13 7.01
N GLU A 137 -26.27 2.77 8.01
CA GLU A 137 -27.61 2.45 8.50
C GLU A 137 -28.66 2.65 7.39
N SER A 138 -28.48 3.67 6.56
CA SER A 138 -29.34 3.93 5.39
C SER A 138 -29.03 3.02 4.19
N CYS A 139 -28.13 2.05 4.31
CA CYS A 139 -27.71 1.12 3.25
C CYS A 139 -27.24 1.82 1.96
N ILE A 140 -26.70 3.05 2.05
CA ILE A 140 -26.22 3.80 0.90
C ILE A 140 -24.88 3.24 0.45
N MET A 141 -24.74 2.92 -0.83
CA MET A 141 -23.50 2.36 -1.38
C MET A 141 -22.33 3.33 -1.28
N PRO A 142 -21.17 2.89 -0.75
CA PRO A 142 -19.97 3.70 -0.70
C PRO A 142 -19.36 3.90 -2.10
N PRO A 143 -18.54 4.95 -2.30
CA PRO A 143 -18.04 5.36 -3.62
C PRO A 143 -17.36 4.25 -4.42
N LEU A 144 -16.58 3.40 -3.75
CA LEU A 144 -15.83 2.36 -4.45
C LEU A 144 -16.74 1.21 -4.89
N LYS A 145 -17.69 0.81 -4.04
CA LYS A 145 -18.70 -0.21 -4.38
C LYS A 145 -19.59 0.26 -5.53
N TYR A 146 -20.14 1.48 -5.43
CA TYR A 146 -20.93 2.08 -6.51
C TYR A 146 -20.18 2.08 -7.84
N ARG A 147 -18.88 2.40 -7.80
CA ARG A 147 -18.05 2.40 -9.01
C ARG A 147 -17.83 1.01 -9.61
N VAL A 148 -17.74 -0.02 -8.77
CA VAL A 148 -17.59 -1.42 -9.23
C VAL A 148 -18.89 -1.93 -9.84
N GLU A 149 -20.02 -1.68 -9.19
CA GLU A 149 -21.33 -2.18 -9.62
C GLU A 149 -21.91 -1.41 -10.83
N CYS A 150 -21.69 -0.09 -10.89
CA CYS A 150 -22.28 0.76 -11.92
C CYS A 150 -21.34 1.09 -13.09
N ARG A 151 -20.08 0.63 -13.08
CA ARG A 151 -19.09 0.97 -14.12
C ARG A 151 -18.25 -0.24 -14.49
N ASP A 152 -18.35 -0.68 -15.73
CA ASP A 152 -17.79 -1.90 -16.35
C ASP A 152 -16.25 -2.02 -16.41
N ASN A 153 -15.47 -1.34 -15.58
CA ASN A 153 -14.03 -1.22 -15.73
C ASN A 153 -13.22 -1.77 -14.52
N PHE A 154 -13.78 -2.66 -13.72
CA PHE A 154 -13.05 -3.29 -12.63
C PHE A 154 -12.71 -4.74 -12.93
N THR A 155 -11.46 -5.13 -12.65
CA THR A 155 -11.09 -6.55 -12.65
C THR A 155 -11.71 -7.24 -11.43
N GLU A 156 -12.11 -8.50 -11.56
CA GLU A 156 -12.68 -9.33 -10.48
C GLU A 156 -11.84 -9.29 -9.19
N ARG A 157 -10.49 -9.31 -9.30
CA ARG A 157 -9.58 -9.17 -8.16
C ARG A 157 -9.67 -7.81 -7.45
N GLY A 158 -10.03 -6.77 -8.17
CA GLY A 158 -10.26 -5.43 -7.60
C GLY A 158 -11.59 -5.36 -6.84
N ALA A 159 -12.62 -6.01 -7.34
CA ALA A 159 -13.94 -6.07 -6.75
C ALA A 159 -13.96 -6.78 -5.39
N GLN A 160 -13.21 -7.88 -5.24
CA GLN A 160 -13.14 -8.67 -3.99
C GLN A 160 -12.55 -7.91 -2.78
N ARG A 161 -11.84 -6.80 -3.00
CA ARG A 161 -11.21 -6.00 -1.91
C ARG A 161 -11.99 -4.76 -1.54
N VAL A 162 -13.19 -4.59 -2.08
CA VAL A 162 -14.02 -3.40 -1.86
C VAL A 162 -14.82 -3.56 -0.58
N SER A 163 -14.69 -2.59 0.32
CA SER A 163 -15.56 -2.52 1.51
C SER A 163 -16.97 -2.09 1.11
N ASP A 164 -17.96 -2.79 1.64
CA ASP A 164 -19.38 -2.46 1.47
C ASP A 164 -19.85 -1.31 2.35
N LEU A 165 -18.96 -0.81 3.20
CA LEU A 165 -19.29 0.16 4.22
C LEU A 165 -18.54 1.48 4.04
N TRP A 166 -19.24 2.57 4.37
CA TRP A 166 -18.63 3.88 4.51
C TRP A 166 -17.70 3.93 5.71
N ASN A 167 -16.59 4.62 5.55
CA ASN A 167 -15.69 4.93 6.64
C ASN A 167 -15.45 6.44 6.74
N TYR A 168 -15.01 6.90 7.91
CA TYR A 168 -14.79 8.31 8.18
C TYR A 168 -13.75 8.96 7.25
N THR A 169 -12.77 8.19 6.77
CA THR A 169 -11.73 8.71 5.85
C THR A 169 -12.30 9.00 4.47
N THR A 170 -13.27 8.20 4.02
CA THR A 170 -13.97 8.45 2.75
C THR A 170 -14.82 9.70 2.85
N VAL A 171 -15.60 9.87 3.93
CA VAL A 171 -16.39 11.08 4.19
C VAL A 171 -15.47 12.31 4.27
N LYS A 172 -14.38 12.24 5.06
CA LYS A 172 -13.41 13.32 5.20
C LYS A 172 -12.79 13.73 3.86
N ARG A 173 -12.50 12.76 2.98
CA ARG A 173 -11.96 13.02 1.64
C ARG A 173 -12.96 13.72 0.73
N ILE A 174 -14.24 13.37 0.82
CA ILE A 174 -15.32 14.04 0.11
C ILE A 174 -15.41 15.50 0.57
N LEU A 175 -15.52 15.75 1.86
CA LEU A 175 -15.67 17.09 2.44
C LEU A 175 -14.49 18.05 2.18
N ARG A 176 -13.30 17.53 1.85
CA ARG A 176 -12.11 18.33 1.50
C ARG A 176 -11.90 18.53 0.01
N ASN A 177 -12.74 17.96 -0.81
CA ASN A 177 -12.51 17.97 -2.25
C ASN A 177 -13.20 19.16 -2.92
N GLN A 178 -12.42 20.10 -3.41
CA GLN A 178 -12.89 21.33 -4.09
C GLN A 178 -13.64 21.07 -5.40
N VAL A 179 -13.63 19.84 -5.90
CA VAL A 179 -14.42 19.45 -7.08
C VAL A 179 -15.91 19.69 -6.83
N TYR A 180 -16.39 19.55 -5.60
CA TYR A 180 -17.80 19.78 -5.28
C TYR A 180 -18.23 21.25 -5.34
N LEU A 181 -17.28 22.18 -5.40
CA LEU A 181 -17.48 23.62 -5.67
C LEU A 181 -17.46 23.95 -7.18
N GLY A 182 -17.38 22.95 -8.05
CA GLY A 182 -17.24 23.17 -9.48
C GLY A 182 -15.82 23.43 -9.96
N HIS A 183 -14.82 23.21 -9.12
CA HIS A 183 -13.41 23.48 -9.42
C HIS A 183 -12.66 22.19 -9.72
N THR A 184 -11.70 22.23 -10.63
CA THR A 184 -10.85 21.10 -10.96
C THR A 184 -9.44 21.29 -10.39
N LEU A 185 -8.96 20.35 -9.59
CA LEU A 185 -7.62 20.33 -9.02
C LEU A 185 -6.91 19.03 -9.38
N LEU A 186 -6.01 19.09 -10.33
CA LEU A 186 -5.34 17.94 -10.94
C LEU A 186 -3.81 18.06 -10.83
N GLY A 187 -3.09 16.98 -11.16
CA GLY A 187 -1.61 17.02 -11.16
C GLY A 187 -0.93 16.69 -9.84
N LYS A 188 -1.67 16.25 -8.81
CA LYS A 188 -1.15 15.97 -7.45
C LYS A 188 -0.06 14.89 -7.38
N SER A 189 0.06 14.05 -8.39
CA SER A 189 1.09 13.00 -8.44
C SER A 189 1.53 12.71 -9.87
N ARG A 190 2.81 12.32 -10.03
CA ARG A 190 3.36 11.87 -11.32
C ARG A 190 4.19 10.59 -11.11
N LYS A 191 4.30 9.76 -12.16
CA LYS A 191 5.24 8.64 -12.15
C LYS A 191 6.67 9.17 -12.27
N VAL A 192 7.61 8.54 -11.56
CA VAL A 192 9.04 8.90 -11.62
C VAL A 192 9.58 8.73 -13.04
N SER A 193 9.29 7.60 -13.68
CA SER A 193 9.70 7.31 -15.06
C SER A 193 8.66 6.45 -15.78
N VAL A 194 8.85 6.22 -17.07
CA VAL A 194 8.00 5.35 -17.89
C VAL A 194 8.05 3.90 -17.39
N LYS A 195 9.22 3.46 -16.99
CA LYS A 195 9.51 2.09 -16.55
C LYS A 195 9.14 1.85 -15.07
N SER A 196 9.09 2.91 -14.26
CA SER A 196 8.79 2.81 -12.83
C SER A 196 7.30 2.81 -12.52
N LYS A 197 6.88 1.94 -11.59
CA LYS A 197 5.55 1.96 -10.99
C LYS A 197 5.44 3.01 -9.88
N LYS A 198 6.56 3.52 -9.36
CA LYS A 198 6.63 4.48 -8.25
C LYS A 198 6.04 5.83 -8.68
N LYS A 199 5.13 6.35 -7.86
CA LYS A 199 4.57 7.69 -8.00
C LYS A 199 5.20 8.61 -6.97
N ILE A 200 5.46 9.84 -7.35
CA ILE A 200 5.87 10.92 -6.45
C ILE A 200 4.72 11.93 -6.31
N ILE A 201 4.61 12.51 -5.13
CA ILE A 201 3.70 13.63 -4.88
C ILE A 201 4.35 14.87 -5.49
N VAL A 202 3.55 15.66 -6.16
CA VAL A 202 3.98 16.91 -6.79
C VAL A 202 3.71 18.03 -5.78
N PRO A 203 4.63 19.02 -5.61
CA PRO A 203 4.37 20.19 -4.79
C PRO A 203 3.08 20.92 -5.17
N GLU A 204 2.43 21.55 -4.20
CA GLU A 204 1.12 22.20 -4.43
C GLU A 204 1.17 23.32 -5.47
N GLU A 205 2.33 23.97 -5.60
CA GLU A 205 2.59 25.03 -6.57
C GLU A 205 2.52 24.56 -8.03
N GLU A 206 2.80 23.27 -8.28
CA GLU A 206 2.73 22.66 -9.62
C GLU A 206 1.33 22.07 -9.91
N TRP A 207 0.38 22.15 -8.99
CA TRP A 207 -0.95 21.60 -9.24
C TRP A 207 -1.74 22.49 -10.20
N VAL A 208 -2.49 21.86 -11.09
CA VAL A 208 -3.32 22.58 -12.05
C VAL A 208 -4.70 22.81 -11.42
N PHE A 209 -4.96 24.05 -11.03
CA PHE A 209 -6.24 24.48 -10.47
C PHE A 209 -7.03 25.30 -11.50
N THR A 210 -8.23 24.85 -11.84
CA THR A 210 -9.13 25.54 -12.78
C THR A 210 -10.49 25.75 -12.14
N LYS A 211 -10.96 27.00 -12.09
CA LYS A 211 -12.25 27.36 -11.50
C LYS A 211 -13.40 27.13 -12.49
N ASN A 212 -14.58 26.82 -11.95
CA ASN A 212 -15.88 26.80 -12.67
C ASN A 212 -15.85 25.93 -13.93
N THR A 213 -15.31 24.70 -13.83
CA THR A 213 -15.20 23.75 -14.93
C THR A 213 -16.44 22.91 -15.11
N HIS A 214 -17.30 22.82 -14.11
CA HIS A 214 -18.52 22.00 -14.07
C HIS A 214 -19.51 22.54 -13.03
N GLU A 215 -20.73 22.02 -13.04
CA GLU A 215 -21.78 22.41 -12.09
C GLU A 215 -21.38 22.04 -10.67
N ALA A 216 -21.50 22.99 -9.74
CA ALA A 216 -21.22 22.78 -8.31
C ALA A 216 -22.38 22.00 -7.65
N LEU A 217 -22.06 21.02 -6.80
CA LEU A 217 -23.06 20.31 -6.00
C LEU A 217 -23.38 21.01 -4.68
N VAL A 218 -22.45 21.84 -4.19
CA VAL A 218 -22.58 22.54 -2.90
C VAL A 218 -22.12 23.98 -3.04
N SER A 219 -22.71 24.86 -2.23
CA SER A 219 -22.29 26.26 -2.17
C SER A 219 -20.99 26.42 -1.40
N GLN A 220 -20.27 27.53 -1.67
CA GLN A 220 -19.06 27.90 -0.92
C GLN A 220 -19.32 27.96 0.58
N GLN A 221 -20.45 28.54 0.99
CA GLN A 221 -20.84 28.64 2.40
C GLN A 221 -20.97 27.27 3.10
N GLN A 222 -21.63 26.31 2.43
CA GLN A 222 -21.76 24.94 2.98
C GLN A 222 -20.40 24.24 3.07
N PHE A 223 -19.55 24.45 2.09
CA PHE A 223 -18.20 23.88 2.08
C PHE A 223 -17.35 24.44 3.22
N ASP A 224 -17.39 25.75 3.43
CA ASP A 224 -16.62 26.41 4.49
C ASP A 224 -17.12 26.06 5.89
N LEU A 225 -18.45 25.98 6.09
CA LEU A 225 -19.05 25.50 7.34
C LEU A 225 -18.61 24.06 7.64
N ALA A 226 -18.68 23.17 6.67
CA ALA A 226 -18.23 21.79 6.86
C ALA A 226 -16.73 21.73 7.19
N ALA A 227 -15.90 22.55 6.54
CA ALA A 227 -14.47 22.65 6.83
C ALA A 227 -14.19 23.18 8.24
N HIS A 228 -14.94 24.19 8.70
CA HIS A 228 -14.83 24.77 10.04
C HIS A 228 -15.11 23.71 11.12
N PHE A 229 -16.24 23.03 11.06
CA PHE A 229 -16.60 21.97 12.03
C PHE A 229 -15.65 20.78 12.00
N MET A 230 -15.11 20.41 10.82
CA MET A 230 -14.04 19.41 10.75
C MET A 230 -12.75 19.86 11.44
N GLY A 231 -12.41 21.15 11.35
CA GLY A 231 -11.23 21.74 11.99
C GLY A 231 -11.35 21.74 13.52
N GLU A 232 -12.49 22.11 14.05
CA GLU A 232 -12.77 22.08 15.50
C GLU A 232 -12.74 20.65 16.07
N ASN A 233 -13.38 19.70 15.40
CA ASN A 233 -13.34 18.29 15.79
C ASN A 233 -11.91 17.70 15.75
N THR A 234 -11.04 18.22 14.90
CA THR A 234 -9.62 17.77 14.83
C THR A 234 -8.80 18.37 15.98
N LYS A 235 -9.09 19.59 16.39
CA LYS A 235 -8.42 20.24 17.55
C LYS A 235 -8.82 19.57 18.86
N ALA A 236 -10.10 19.17 19.00
CA ALA A 236 -10.58 18.41 20.16
C ALA A 236 -9.96 17.01 20.28
N ASN A 237 -9.55 16.42 19.15
CA ASN A 237 -8.84 15.14 19.09
C ASN A 237 -7.33 15.34 18.84
N GLY A 238 -6.77 16.46 19.30
CA GLY A 238 -5.34 16.75 19.16
C GLY A 238 -4.49 15.53 19.50
N ALA A 239 -3.47 15.28 18.71
CA ALA A 239 -2.56 14.15 18.88
C ALA A 239 -2.18 14.04 20.35
N ASN A 240 -2.70 13.06 21.05
CA ASN A 240 -2.42 12.84 22.46
C ASN A 240 -0.95 12.40 22.54
N PRO A 241 -0.01 13.25 23.00
CA PRO A 241 1.42 12.92 23.08
C PRO A 241 1.69 11.74 24.00
N ALA A 242 0.65 11.24 24.68
CA ALA A 242 0.71 10.08 25.57
C ALA A 242 0.56 8.74 24.86
N PHE A 243 0.33 8.69 23.54
CA PHE A 243 0.35 7.41 22.81
C PHE A 243 1.77 6.89 22.71
N ARG A 244 2.13 5.97 23.60
CA ARG A 244 3.32 5.15 23.42
C ARG A 244 3.08 4.22 22.23
N HIS A 245 4.06 4.11 21.32
CA HIS A 245 4.05 3.05 20.34
C HIS A 245 4.05 1.71 21.08
N SER A 246 3.02 0.91 20.85
CA SER A 246 2.94 -0.43 21.42
C SER A 246 3.93 -1.34 20.70
N ILE A 247 4.78 -2.05 21.42
CA ILE A 247 5.64 -3.11 20.86
C ILE A 247 4.79 -4.23 20.24
N PHE A 248 3.51 -4.34 20.56
CA PHE A 248 2.55 -5.31 20.03
C PHE A 248 1.77 -4.79 18.81
N GLY A 249 2.08 -3.59 18.32
CA GLY A 249 1.46 -3.02 17.13
C GLY A 249 1.70 -3.89 15.89
N GLY A 250 0.62 -4.33 15.23
CA GLY A 250 0.69 -5.22 14.08
C GLY A 250 0.98 -6.70 14.37
N ILE A 251 1.23 -7.07 15.63
CA ILE A 251 1.54 -8.44 16.04
C ILE A 251 0.39 -9.07 16.82
N ALA A 252 -0.31 -8.29 17.67
CA ALA A 252 -1.38 -8.79 18.50
C ALA A 252 -2.74 -8.66 17.82
N TYR A 253 -3.50 -9.75 17.82
CA TYR A 253 -4.84 -9.83 17.24
C TYR A 253 -5.84 -10.40 18.25
N CYS A 254 -7.09 -9.96 18.16
CA CYS A 254 -8.17 -10.48 18.99
C CYS A 254 -8.53 -11.91 18.58
N ALA A 255 -8.47 -12.86 19.49
CA ALA A 255 -8.82 -14.26 19.23
C ALA A 255 -10.30 -14.44 18.81
N CYS A 256 -11.20 -13.55 19.24
CA CYS A 256 -12.63 -13.67 18.95
C CYS A 256 -13.02 -13.15 17.57
N CYS A 257 -12.44 -12.02 17.12
CA CYS A 257 -12.87 -11.36 15.90
C CYS A 257 -11.74 -11.13 14.87
N GLY A 258 -10.51 -11.56 15.16
CA GLY A 258 -9.35 -11.39 14.28
C GLY A 258 -8.89 -9.95 14.08
N ALA A 259 -9.52 -8.96 14.74
CA ALA A 259 -9.13 -7.57 14.60
C ALA A 259 -7.80 -7.30 15.32
N ALA A 260 -6.97 -6.42 14.74
CA ALA A 260 -5.75 -5.96 15.39
C ALA A 260 -6.07 -5.32 16.75
N MET A 261 -5.22 -5.58 17.73
CA MET A 261 -5.30 -4.94 19.04
C MET A 261 -4.54 -3.62 19.04
N CYS A 262 -5.06 -2.63 19.73
CA CYS A 262 -4.43 -1.32 19.86
C CYS A 262 -4.17 -0.99 21.34
N SER A 263 -3.12 -0.23 21.61
CA SER A 263 -2.88 0.29 22.94
C SER A 263 -3.86 1.40 23.25
N GLY A 264 -4.55 1.28 24.38
CA GLY A 264 -5.50 2.26 24.90
C GLY A 264 -5.14 2.66 26.32
N GLY A 265 -5.16 3.95 26.60
CA GLY A 265 -5.05 4.49 27.94
C GLY A 265 -5.96 5.73 28.02
N SER A 266 -6.63 5.94 29.12
CA SER A 266 -7.37 7.17 29.38
C SER A 266 -6.44 8.19 30.02
N VAL A 267 -6.50 9.44 29.54
CA VAL A 267 -5.92 10.59 30.22
C VAL A 267 -7.06 11.22 31.00
N TYR A 268 -6.89 11.34 32.30
CA TYR A 268 -7.84 12.01 33.17
C TYR A 268 -7.18 13.27 33.74
N ASN A 269 -7.81 14.43 33.57
CA ASN A 269 -7.29 15.74 34.02
C ASN A 269 -5.86 16.09 33.56
N GLY A 270 -5.46 15.67 32.34
CA GLY A 270 -4.13 15.92 31.81
C GLY A 270 -3.02 14.98 32.33
N GLU A 271 -3.34 14.15 33.31
CA GLU A 271 -2.43 13.13 33.82
C GLU A 271 -2.59 11.82 33.07
N ARG A 272 -1.49 11.09 32.91
CA ARG A 272 -1.50 9.78 32.26
C ARG A 272 -2.27 8.78 33.13
N ALA A 273 -3.11 7.99 32.50
CA ALA A 273 -3.72 6.85 33.20
C ALA A 273 -2.62 5.97 33.83
N LYS A 274 -2.79 5.60 35.08
CA LYS A 274 -1.90 4.73 35.83
C LYS A 274 -1.65 3.39 35.12
N TYR A 275 -2.62 2.95 34.29
CA TYR A 275 -2.56 1.67 33.62
C TYR A 275 -2.83 1.80 32.11
N TRP A 276 -2.02 1.08 31.34
CA TRP A 276 -2.17 0.91 29.90
C TRP A 276 -2.80 -0.43 29.60
N TYR A 277 -3.60 -0.46 28.55
CA TYR A 277 -4.28 -1.67 28.13
C TYR A 277 -4.04 -1.93 26.65
N LEU A 278 -3.94 -3.19 26.28
CA LEU A 278 -4.10 -3.66 24.92
C LEU A 278 -5.57 -4.03 24.74
N VAL A 279 -6.23 -3.39 23.77
CA VAL A 279 -7.69 -3.47 23.61
C VAL A 279 -8.00 -3.87 22.15
N CYS A 280 -8.98 -4.75 21.99
CA CYS A 280 -9.50 -5.08 20.67
C CYS A 280 -10.05 -3.83 19.98
N ASN A 281 -9.60 -3.55 18.76
CA ASN A 281 -10.03 -2.38 18.00
C ASN A 281 -11.56 -2.38 17.73
N ASN A 282 -12.19 -3.56 17.68
CA ASN A 282 -13.64 -3.73 17.51
C ASN A 282 -14.42 -3.75 18.82
N LEU A 283 -13.78 -3.49 19.97
CA LEU A 283 -14.48 -3.38 21.26
C LEU A 283 -15.29 -2.09 21.39
N SER A 284 -14.87 -1.03 20.71
CA SER A 284 -15.53 0.26 20.73
C SER A 284 -16.94 0.15 20.16
N SER A 285 -17.93 0.79 20.82
CA SER A 285 -19.30 0.97 20.29
C SER A 285 -19.34 1.69 18.93
N ARG A 286 -18.22 2.27 18.53
CA ARG A 286 -18.04 3.00 17.28
C ARG A 286 -17.40 2.13 16.18
N ALA A 287 -17.08 0.86 16.44
CA ALA A 287 -16.57 -0.06 15.43
C ALA A 287 -17.71 -0.51 14.51
N GLN A 288 -17.39 -0.73 13.23
CA GLN A 288 -18.36 -1.23 12.24
C GLN A 288 -18.89 -2.63 12.59
N HIS A 289 -18.03 -3.47 13.17
CA HIS A 289 -18.40 -4.78 13.72
C HIS A 289 -17.95 -4.83 15.18
N ARG A 290 -18.91 -4.82 16.08
CA ARG A 290 -18.64 -4.87 17.51
C ARG A 290 -18.20 -6.27 17.92
N CYS A 291 -17.03 -6.36 18.55
CA CYS A 291 -16.59 -7.61 19.16
C CYS A 291 -17.41 -7.87 20.43
N LEU A 292 -18.14 -8.99 20.47
CA LEU A 292 -19.00 -9.35 21.59
C LEU A 292 -18.22 -9.72 22.86
N HIS A 293 -17.02 -10.27 22.69
CA HIS A 293 -16.16 -10.73 23.80
C HIS A 293 -14.89 -9.88 23.97
N GLY A 294 -14.93 -8.63 23.55
CA GLY A 294 -13.82 -7.72 23.39
C GLY A 294 -12.68 -7.92 24.41
N ALA A 295 -11.56 -8.43 23.93
CA ALA A 295 -10.37 -8.63 24.75
C ALA A 295 -9.79 -7.29 25.20
N ARG A 296 -9.48 -7.19 26.49
CA ARG A 296 -8.78 -6.08 27.13
C ARG A 296 -7.80 -6.64 28.12
N ILE A 297 -6.52 -6.39 27.91
CA ILE A 297 -5.42 -6.92 28.76
C ILE A 297 -4.58 -5.73 29.21
N ARG A 298 -4.16 -5.72 30.49
CA ARG A 298 -3.16 -4.76 30.96
C ARG A 298 -1.86 -4.95 30.19
N TYR A 299 -1.32 -3.84 29.73
CA TYR A 299 -0.10 -3.86 28.90
C TYR A 299 1.09 -4.42 29.68
N ASP A 300 1.26 -3.96 30.93
CA ASP A 300 2.37 -4.37 31.78
C ASP A 300 2.28 -5.86 32.15
N ASP A 301 1.08 -6.37 32.43
CA ASP A 301 0.87 -7.79 32.76
C ASP A 301 1.20 -8.68 31.53
N LEU A 302 0.84 -8.24 30.32
CA LEU A 302 1.17 -8.97 29.09
C LEU A 302 2.68 -8.98 28.84
N VAL A 303 3.35 -7.84 29.03
CA VAL A 303 4.82 -7.75 28.90
C VAL A 303 5.49 -8.69 29.88
N GLU A 304 5.02 -8.75 31.14
CA GLU A 304 5.59 -9.62 32.17
C GLU A 304 5.42 -11.10 31.83
N VAL A 305 4.24 -11.52 31.39
CA VAL A 305 3.98 -12.91 30.95
C VAL A 305 4.92 -13.30 29.82
N ILE A 306 5.02 -12.45 28.78
CA ILE A 306 5.90 -12.72 27.64
C ILE A 306 7.36 -12.75 28.08
N ARG A 307 7.78 -11.85 28.99
CA ARG A 307 9.13 -11.83 29.54
C ARG A 307 9.45 -13.13 30.29
N CYS A 308 8.50 -13.61 31.10
CA CYS A 308 8.66 -14.87 31.81
C CYS A 308 8.76 -16.06 30.85
N ASP A 309 7.94 -16.10 29.81
CA ASP A 309 7.97 -17.18 28.82
C ASP A 309 9.25 -17.13 27.96
N LEU A 310 9.70 -15.96 27.55
CA LEU A 310 10.98 -15.79 26.87
C LEU A 310 12.16 -16.20 27.77
N ASN A 311 12.13 -15.83 29.04
CA ASN A 311 13.17 -16.24 29.97
C ASN A 311 13.21 -17.77 30.17
N LYS A 312 12.05 -18.45 30.20
CA LYS A 312 11.99 -19.92 30.23
C LYS A 312 12.57 -20.53 28.95
N LEU A 313 12.28 -19.93 27.78
CA LEU A 313 12.83 -20.37 26.50
C LEU A 313 14.34 -20.08 26.37
N LEU A 314 14.82 -19.01 26.98
CA LEU A 314 16.23 -18.60 26.96
C LEU A 314 17.06 -19.22 28.08
N SER A 315 16.44 -19.70 29.17
CA SER A 315 17.09 -20.47 30.22
C SER A 315 17.32 -21.93 29.80
N PHE A 316 17.94 -22.11 28.62
CA PHE A 316 18.51 -23.42 28.31
C PHE A 316 19.67 -23.66 29.26
N ASP A 317 19.58 -24.75 30.04
CA ASP A 317 20.72 -25.29 30.83
C ASP A 317 21.91 -25.52 29.89
N GLU A 318 23.12 -25.17 30.28
CA GLU A 318 24.34 -25.38 29.49
C GLU A 318 24.44 -26.81 28.94
N ASN A 319 23.92 -27.80 29.67
CA ASN A 319 23.86 -29.18 29.26
C ASN A 319 22.86 -29.40 28.09
N ALA A 320 21.73 -28.71 28.07
CA ALA A 320 20.77 -28.78 26.96
C ALA A 320 21.33 -28.13 25.68
N ILE A 321 22.04 -26.99 25.81
CA ILE A 321 22.73 -26.35 24.67
C ILE A 321 23.82 -27.28 24.13
N ARG A 322 24.58 -27.92 25.00
CA ARG A 322 25.65 -28.87 24.62
C ARG A 322 25.05 -30.07 23.86
N THR A 323 23.97 -30.68 24.37
CA THR A 323 23.29 -31.83 23.73
C THR A 323 22.70 -31.45 22.36
N ILE A 324 22.08 -30.27 22.23
CA ILE A 324 21.55 -29.77 20.96
C ILE A 324 22.70 -29.51 19.97
N THR A 325 23.81 -28.97 20.45
CA THR A 325 25.00 -28.70 19.63
C THR A 325 25.68 -29.99 19.17
N GLU A 326 25.83 -30.97 20.05
CA GLU A 326 26.35 -32.30 19.72
C GLU A 326 25.48 -33.05 18.71
N ASN A 327 24.16 -33.05 18.89
CA ASN A 327 23.20 -33.64 17.95
C ASN A 327 23.21 -32.90 16.60
N ALA A 328 23.32 -31.57 16.56
CA ALA A 328 23.39 -30.78 15.33
C ALA A 328 24.70 -31.05 14.56
N VAL A 329 25.82 -31.20 15.28
CA VAL A 329 27.12 -31.58 14.70
C VAL A 329 27.10 -33.01 14.15
N GLU A 330 26.45 -33.94 14.85
CA GLU A 330 26.30 -35.34 14.42
C GLU A 330 25.40 -35.42 13.14
N GLN A 331 24.31 -34.68 13.10
CA GLN A 331 23.47 -34.56 11.89
C GLN A 331 24.19 -33.86 10.75
N ALA A 332 24.94 -32.81 10.99
CA ALA A 332 25.75 -32.12 9.98
C ALA A 332 26.84 -33.04 9.41
N ASN A 333 27.51 -33.83 10.27
CA ASN A 333 28.53 -34.79 9.84
C ASN A 333 27.94 -35.97 9.04
N SER A 334 26.69 -36.37 9.28
CA SER A 334 25.98 -37.38 8.48
C SER A 334 25.56 -36.88 7.10
N PHE A 335 25.36 -35.56 6.95
CA PHE A 335 24.99 -34.90 5.67
C PHE A 335 26.21 -34.49 4.83
N LEU A 336 27.35 -34.22 5.46
CA LEU A 336 28.58 -33.71 4.81
C LEU A 336 29.63 -34.82 4.75
N GLY A 337 29.50 -35.73 3.81
CA GLY A 337 30.50 -36.77 3.60
C GLY A 337 31.91 -36.19 3.46
N GLY A 338 32.76 -36.32 4.52
CA GLY A 338 34.19 -36.45 4.37
C GLY A 338 35.04 -35.19 4.28
N GLY A 339 34.78 -34.13 5.03
CA GLY A 339 35.75 -33.03 5.21
C GLY A 339 36.28 -32.93 6.66
N ASP A 340 37.54 -32.49 6.84
CA ASP A 340 38.15 -32.35 8.15
C ASP A 340 37.30 -31.48 9.11
N PRO A 341 36.78 -32.03 10.23
CA PRO A 341 35.86 -31.35 11.14
C PRO A 341 36.43 -30.07 11.75
N ALA A 342 37.77 -30.00 11.97
CA ALA A 342 38.43 -28.86 12.57
C ALA A 342 38.33 -27.58 11.71
N THR A 343 38.46 -27.71 10.39
CA THR A 343 38.37 -26.60 9.44
C THR A 343 36.94 -26.09 9.31
N GLN A 344 35.96 -26.97 9.46
CA GLN A 344 34.53 -26.62 9.40
C GLN A 344 34.07 -25.89 10.66
N ILE A 345 34.53 -26.32 11.84
CA ILE A 345 34.25 -25.65 13.11
C ILE A 345 34.84 -24.24 13.13
N GLU A 346 36.07 -24.05 12.66
CA GLU A 346 36.69 -22.73 12.55
C GLU A 346 35.95 -21.78 11.64
N ASN A 347 35.36 -22.29 10.50
CA ASN A 347 34.53 -21.50 9.61
C ASN A 347 33.18 -21.13 10.22
N ILE A 348 32.54 -22.03 10.96
CA ILE A 348 31.28 -21.78 11.68
C ILE A 348 31.51 -20.76 12.79
N ASP A 349 32.60 -20.87 13.54
CA ASP A 349 32.94 -19.90 14.59
C ASP A 349 33.20 -18.50 14.00
N LYS A 350 33.92 -18.42 12.89
CA LYS A 350 34.11 -17.15 12.16
C LYS A 350 32.76 -16.54 11.67
N GLN A 351 31.85 -17.35 11.14
CA GLN A 351 30.53 -16.91 10.73
C GLN A 351 29.67 -16.47 11.92
N THR A 352 29.72 -17.22 13.02
CA THR A 352 28.98 -16.89 14.25
C THR A 352 29.50 -15.61 14.89
N ALA A 353 30.81 -15.41 14.93
CA ALA A 353 31.41 -14.15 15.38
C ALA A 353 31.04 -12.95 14.50
N ARG A 354 30.96 -13.18 13.20
CA ARG A 354 30.51 -12.15 12.23
C ARG A 354 29.04 -11.78 12.41
N LEU A 355 28.16 -12.77 12.59
CA LEU A 355 26.74 -12.57 12.87
C LEU A 355 26.51 -11.87 14.22
N LYS A 356 27.22 -12.25 15.27
CA LYS A 356 27.17 -11.57 16.58
C LYS A 356 27.56 -10.09 16.46
N LYS A 357 28.65 -9.77 15.72
CA LYS A 357 29.04 -8.37 15.45
C LYS A 357 27.99 -7.61 14.64
N MET A 358 27.34 -8.25 13.67
CA MET A 358 26.24 -7.63 12.91
C MET A 358 25.04 -7.35 13.80
N ILE A 359 24.63 -8.29 14.65
CA ILE A 359 23.52 -8.12 15.61
C ILE A 359 23.84 -7.00 16.60
N GLU A 360 25.05 -6.97 17.18
CA GLU A 360 25.48 -5.89 18.05
C GLU A 360 25.51 -4.51 17.36
N ARG A 361 25.91 -4.48 16.10
CA ARG A 361 25.90 -3.25 15.30
C ARG A 361 24.48 -2.79 15.02
N SER A 362 23.61 -3.67 14.54
CA SER A 362 22.19 -3.38 14.31
C SER A 362 21.48 -2.94 15.60
N TYR A 363 21.83 -3.54 16.74
CA TYR A 363 21.28 -3.15 18.03
C TYR A 363 21.76 -1.77 18.48
N ARG A 364 23.04 -1.42 18.28
CA ARG A 364 23.56 -0.08 18.55
C ARG A 364 22.98 0.98 17.60
N ASP A 365 22.87 0.67 16.32
CA ASP A 365 22.33 1.58 15.31
C ASP A 365 20.84 1.83 15.58
N ASN A 366 20.11 0.84 16.08
CA ASN A 366 18.71 0.99 16.50
C ASN A 366 18.55 1.85 17.77
N ILE A 367 19.45 1.68 18.75
CA ILE A 367 19.47 2.53 19.97
C ILE A 367 19.91 3.97 19.65
N ALA A 368 20.81 4.14 18.69
CA ALA A 368 21.29 5.46 18.27
C ALA A 368 20.30 6.21 17.35
N GLY A 369 19.20 5.59 16.95
CA GLY A 369 18.19 6.21 16.07
C GLY A 369 18.69 6.50 14.64
N THR A 370 19.75 5.80 14.19
CA THR A 370 20.38 6.01 12.89
C THR A 370 19.87 5.09 11.78
N LEU A 371 18.92 4.20 12.06
CA LEU A 371 18.18 3.49 11.03
C LEU A 371 17.06 4.41 10.52
N GLY A 372 17.31 5.01 9.37
CA GLY A 372 16.28 5.72 8.61
C GLY A 372 15.18 4.75 8.17
N ASP A 373 13.95 5.28 8.05
CA ASP A 373 12.69 4.59 7.73
C ASP A 373 12.63 3.92 6.32
N ASP A 374 13.70 3.23 5.89
CA ASP A 374 13.79 2.57 4.59
C ASP A 374 14.12 1.06 4.76
N ILE A 375 13.17 0.31 5.29
CA ILE A 375 13.01 -1.14 4.99
C ILE A 375 11.52 -1.50 4.97
#